data_88b4c22ebf70a0690b795c7805837df4
#
_entry.id   88b4c22ebf70a0690b795c7805837df4
#
_cell.length_a   1.000
_cell.length_b   1.000
_cell.length_c   1.000
_cell.angle_alpha   90.00
_cell.angle_beta   90.00
_cell.angle_gamma   90.00
#
_symmetry.space_group_name_H-M   'P 1'
#
loop_
_entity.id
_entity.type
_entity.pdbx_description
1 polymer ?
#
loop_
_entity_poly.entity_id
_entity_poly.type
_entity_poly.pdbx_seq_one_letter_code
_entity_poly.pdbx_strand_id
1 'polypeptide(L)'
;FGGVLSTMTQTIIGDVVPFERRGRATGIVMTSFSVATVAGVPAGLLFANLWGWHTAFFAIGVMCIAVGVLANYSVPKLDTHVAHAKDKHVLHAMGQVLGESNQRMALLLSATMMFAAFTIIPYITLYLQNNRILAPHEIPWLYFCGGVITLFSGRWVGGLTDRLGKRETFQRAVLFSIIPMFAITLIEPVPLYVVLLVTSSLFFAMNARMIPGMALLTSAANPKFRGTFMSLNGAVQSFSMGVAAWVGGLLLQSEPSGQVTHYWLCAVVATCASVLAHQLAKRVSMHERQ
;
A
#
# COMPACT_ATOMS: atom_id res chain seq x y z
N PHE A 1 -10.37 -11.88 -2.80
CA PHE A 1 -9.62 -12.90 -2.07
C PHE A 1 -8.39 -12.32 -1.36
N GLY A 2 -7.56 -11.46 -1.99
CA GLY A 2 -6.34 -10.91 -1.37
C GLY A 2 -6.58 -10.13 -0.07
N GLY A 3 -7.69 -9.38 0.03
CA GLY A 3 -8.07 -8.67 1.26
C GLY A 3 -8.38 -9.62 2.42
N VAL A 4 -8.98 -10.77 2.13
CA VAL A 4 -9.27 -11.80 3.15
C VAL A 4 -7.97 -12.38 3.70
N LEU A 5 -7.01 -12.71 2.83
CA LEU A 5 -5.72 -13.28 3.27
C LEU A 5 -4.93 -12.31 4.16
N SER A 6 -4.88 -11.03 3.81
CA SER A 6 -4.18 -10.03 4.63
C SER A 6 -4.86 -9.82 5.99
N THR A 7 -6.18 -9.80 6.04
CA THR A 7 -6.93 -9.68 7.29
C THR A 7 -6.75 -10.92 8.17
N MET A 8 -6.82 -12.12 7.58
CA MET A 8 -6.58 -13.38 8.31
C MET A 8 -5.17 -13.46 8.88
N THR A 9 -4.16 -13.04 8.13
CA THR A 9 -2.76 -12.99 8.62
C THR A 9 -2.64 -12.09 9.85
N GLN A 10 -3.26 -10.91 9.84
CA GLN A 10 -3.24 -10.00 10.99
C GLN A 10 -4.02 -10.57 12.19
N THR A 11 -5.11 -11.28 11.94
CA THR A 11 -5.88 -11.95 12.98
C THR A 11 -5.05 -13.05 13.64
N ILE A 12 -4.41 -13.93 12.85
CA ILE A 12 -3.53 -15.00 13.35
C ILE A 12 -2.40 -14.43 14.22
N ILE A 13 -1.77 -13.32 13.78
CA ILE A 13 -0.74 -12.64 14.59
C ILE A 13 -1.33 -12.17 15.93
N GLY A 14 -2.55 -11.62 15.91
CA GLY A 14 -3.23 -11.16 17.11
C GLY A 14 -3.52 -12.29 18.11
N ASP A 15 -3.77 -13.50 17.62
CA ASP A 15 -4.18 -14.64 18.42
C ASP A 15 -3.01 -15.50 18.92
N VAL A 16 -2.02 -15.72 18.05
CA VAL A 16 -0.89 -16.65 18.32
C VAL A 16 0.30 -15.95 18.94
N VAL A 17 0.52 -14.64 18.60
CA VAL A 17 1.72 -13.94 19.01
C VAL A 17 1.47 -13.13 20.29
N PRO A 18 2.32 -13.30 21.35
CA PRO A 18 2.27 -12.49 22.56
C PRO A 18 2.33 -11.00 22.26
N PHE A 19 1.61 -10.19 23.04
CA PHE A 19 1.44 -8.75 22.80
C PHE A 19 2.77 -8.00 22.59
N GLU A 20 3.80 -8.36 23.35
CA GLU A 20 5.14 -7.73 23.31
C GLU A 20 5.88 -7.99 22.00
N ARG A 21 5.50 -9.06 21.27
CA ARG A 21 6.16 -9.48 20.01
C ARG A 21 5.32 -9.24 18.77
N ARG A 22 4.08 -8.76 18.91
CA ARG A 22 3.17 -8.49 17.77
C ARG A 22 3.73 -7.48 16.80
N GLY A 23 4.37 -6.43 17.29
CA GLY A 23 5.03 -5.43 16.43
C GLY A 23 6.10 -6.03 15.54
N ARG A 24 6.93 -6.93 16.08
CA ARG A 24 7.96 -7.65 15.31
C ARG A 24 7.34 -8.59 14.28
N ALA A 25 6.30 -9.33 14.63
CA ALA A 25 5.61 -10.23 13.72
C ALA A 25 4.95 -9.46 12.56
N THR A 26 4.25 -8.37 12.86
CA THR A 26 3.68 -7.47 11.84
C THR A 26 4.77 -6.87 10.94
N GLY A 27 5.91 -6.47 11.51
CA GLY A 27 7.06 -5.99 10.76
C GLY A 27 7.60 -7.01 9.75
N ILE A 28 7.69 -8.29 10.14
CA ILE A 28 8.09 -9.38 9.24
C ILE A 28 7.09 -9.52 8.09
N VAL A 29 5.78 -9.49 8.37
CA VAL A 29 4.74 -9.57 7.34
C VAL A 29 4.81 -8.36 6.40
N MET A 30 5.05 -7.15 6.91
CA MET A 30 5.22 -5.96 6.06
C MET A 30 6.48 -6.02 5.19
N THR A 31 7.54 -6.67 5.66
CA THR A 31 8.76 -6.90 4.86
C THR A 31 8.48 -7.78 3.62
N SER A 32 7.50 -8.68 3.69
CA SER A 32 7.13 -9.53 2.54
C SER A 32 6.65 -8.71 1.34
N PHE A 33 6.02 -7.54 1.56
CA PHE A 33 5.64 -6.64 0.48
C PHE A 33 6.87 -6.08 -0.26
N SER A 34 7.90 -5.68 0.48
CA SER A 34 9.16 -5.22 -0.13
C SER A 34 9.87 -6.35 -0.88
N VAL A 35 9.88 -7.56 -0.33
CA VAL A 35 10.45 -8.74 -1.00
C VAL A 35 9.68 -9.05 -2.30
N ALA A 36 8.34 -8.98 -2.26
CA ALA A 36 7.52 -9.16 -3.46
C ALA A 36 7.83 -8.10 -4.53
N THR A 37 8.09 -6.85 -4.13
CA THR A 37 8.45 -5.78 -5.08
C THR A 37 9.85 -5.98 -5.65
N VAL A 38 10.84 -6.37 -4.84
CA VAL A 38 12.24 -6.54 -5.26
C VAL A 38 12.42 -7.79 -6.12
N ALA A 39 11.82 -8.90 -5.75
CA ALA A 39 12.03 -10.20 -6.38
C ALA A 39 10.80 -10.67 -7.18
N GLY A 40 9.60 -10.51 -6.63
CA GLY A 40 8.37 -11.03 -7.23
C GLY A 40 8.01 -10.34 -8.54
N VAL A 41 8.03 -9.00 -8.57
CA VAL A 41 7.69 -8.25 -9.80
C VAL A 41 8.71 -8.49 -10.91
N PRO A 42 10.05 -8.38 -10.69
CA PRO A 42 11.02 -8.71 -11.73
C PRO A 42 10.93 -10.16 -12.20
N ALA A 43 10.77 -11.12 -11.29
CA ALA A 43 10.60 -12.52 -11.66
C ALA A 43 9.33 -12.75 -12.49
N GLY A 44 8.22 -12.13 -12.10
CA GLY A 44 6.97 -12.21 -12.86
C GLY A 44 7.10 -11.63 -14.27
N LEU A 45 7.79 -10.50 -14.42
CA LEU A 45 8.06 -9.88 -15.71
C LEU A 45 9.00 -10.75 -16.57
N LEU A 46 10.03 -11.37 -15.98
CA LEU A 46 10.91 -12.30 -16.67
C LEU A 46 10.13 -13.52 -17.18
N PHE A 47 9.28 -14.12 -16.35
CA PHE A 47 8.43 -15.24 -16.77
C PHE A 47 7.46 -14.82 -17.88
N ALA A 48 6.85 -13.65 -17.77
CA ALA A 48 5.96 -13.13 -18.80
C ALA A 48 6.68 -12.90 -20.13
N ASN A 49 7.91 -12.41 -20.12
CA ASN A 49 8.70 -12.16 -21.32
C ASN A 49 9.22 -13.44 -21.97
N LEU A 50 9.60 -14.46 -21.18
CA LEU A 50 10.18 -15.71 -21.71
C LEU A 50 9.12 -16.70 -22.19
N TRP A 51 8.00 -16.83 -21.47
CA TRP A 51 6.99 -17.88 -21.70
C TRP A 51 5.55 -17.36 -21.80
N GLY A 52 5.38 -16.03 -21.83
CA GLY A 52 4.07 -15.39 -21.88
C GLY A 52 3.50 -15.11 -20.48
N TRP A 53 2.58 -14.15 -20.43
CA TRP A 53 2.03 -13.62 -19.17
C TRP A 53 1.29 -14.67 -18.31
N HIS A 54 0.72 -15.70 -18.93
CA HIS A 54 0.04 -16.80 -18.22
C HIS A 54 0.98 -17.53 -17.26
N THR A 55 2.26 -17.67 -17.62
CA THR A 55 3.25 -18.40 -16.82
C THR A 55 3.50 -17.75 -15.47
N ALA A 56 3.47 -16.43 -15.42
CA ALA A 56 3.59 -15.71 -14.15
C ALA A 56 2.42 -16.04 -13.18
N PHE A 57 1.20 -16.14 -13.70
CA PHE A 57 0.03 -16.56 -12.90
C PHE A 57 0.10 -18.01 -12.47
N PHE A 58 0.56 -18.92 -13.35
CA PHE A 58 0.79 -20.31 -12.98
C PHE A 58 1.83 -20.45 -11.87
N ALA A 59 2.95 -19.73 -11.95
CA ALA A 59 3.98 -19.74 -10.91
C ALA A 59 3.44 -19.25 -9.56
N ILE A 60 2.65 -18.16 -9.55
CA ILE A 60 1.99 -17.68 -8.35
C ILE A 60 0.98 -18.72 -7.83
N GLY A 61 0.20 -19.36 -8.69
CA GLY A 61 -0.76 -20.38 -8.32
C GLY A 61 -0.09 -21.58 -7.62
N VAL A 62 0.99 -22.10 -8.19
CA VAL A 62 1.79 -23.18 -7.59
C VAL A 62 2.35 -22.76 -6.23
N MET A 63 2.88 -21.54 -6.14
CA MET A 63 3.41 -21.02 -4.89
C MET A 63 2.31 -20.86 -3.82
N CYS A 64 1.11 -20.38 -4.19
CA CYS A 64 -0.03 -20.29 -3.28
C CYS A 64 -0.47 -21.67 -2.76
N ILE A 65 -0.48 -22.71 -3.62
CA ILE A 65 -0.78 -24.08 -3.21
C ILE A 65 0.28 -24.58 -2.21
N ALA A 66 1.56 -24.39 -2.52
CA ALA A 66 2.66 -24.80 -1.65
C ALA A 66 2.58 -24.11 -0.28
N VAL A 67 2.35 -22.79 -0.25
CA VAL A 67 2.16 -22.03 0.99
C VAL A 67 0.91 -22.50 1.75
N GLY A 68 -0.20 -22.78 1.05
CA GLY A 68 -1.42 -23.32 1.65
C GLY A 68 -1.19 -24.67 2.33
N VAL A 69 -0.45 -25.57 1.69
CA VAL A 69 -0.05 -26.87 2.26
C VAL A 69 0.83 -26.67 3.50
N LEU A 70 1.86 -25.82 3.40
CA LEU A 70 2.73 -25.50 4.55
C LEU A 70 1.96 -24.86 5.70
N ALA A 71 1.04 -23.96 5.42
CA ALA A 71 0.19 -23.32 6.43
C ALA A 71 -0.69 -24.35 7.16
N ASN A 72 -1.24 -25.33 6.43
CA ASN A 72 -2.05 -26.39 7.03
C ASN A 72 -1.28 -27.25 8.06
N TYR A 73 0.04 -27.42 7.87
CA TYR A 73 0.90 -28.13 8.82
C TYR A 73 1.47 -27.24 9.93
N SER A 74 1.63 -25.95 9.68
CA SER A 74 2.37 -25.05 10.59
C SER A 74 1.45 -24.20 11.47
N VAL A 75 0.22 -23.91 11.02
CA VAL A 75 -0.71 -23.06 11.77
C VAL A 75 -1.55 -23.94 12.70
N PRO A 76 -1.55 -23.68 14.03
CA PRO A 76 -2.40 -24.42 14.96
C PRO A 76 -3.88 -24.16 14.66
N LYS A 77 -4.73 -25.12 14.96
CA LYS A 77 -6.19 -24.95 14.83
C LYS A 77 -6.67 -23.86 15.79
N LEU A 78 -7.23 -22.79 15.24
CA LEU A 78 -7.72 -21.63 16.00
C LEU A 78 -9.24 -21.68 16.17
N ASP A 79 -9.73 -22.79 16.77
CA ASP A 79 -11.17 -23.04 16.93
C ASP A 79 -11.79 -22.30 18.14
N THR A 80 -10.97 -21.79 19.05
CA THR A 80 -11.44 -21.18 20.32
C THR A 80 -12.26 -19.89 20.12
N HIS A 81 -12.08 -19.19 19.02
CA HIS A 81 -12.81 -17.94 18.74
C HIS A 81 -14.19 -18.15 18.12
N VAL A 82 -14.40 -19.27 17.44
CA VAL A 82 -15.68 -19.59 16.78
C VAL A 82 -16.78 -19.80 17.81
N ALA A 83 -16.45 -20.36 18.97
CA ALA A 83 -17.40 -20.61 20.06
C ALA A 83 -17.92 -19.32 20.72
N HIS A 84 -17.11 -18.23 20.73
CA HIS A 84 -17.47 -16.95 21.36
C HIS A 84 -18.01 -15.91 20.35
N ALA A 85 -17.93 -16.18 19.06
CA ALA A 85 -18.36 -15.25 17.99
C ALA A 85 -19.89 -15.25 17.74
N LYS A 86 -20.64 -16.15 18.39
CA LYS A 86 -22.08 -16.33 18.13
C LYS A 86 -22.99 -15.15 18.52
N ASP A 87 -22.52 -14.18 19.31
CA ASP A 87 -23.41 -13.15 19.88
C ASP A 87 -23.06 -11.69 19.59
N LYS A 88 -22.07 -11.40 18.77
CA LYS A 88 -21.81 -10.00 18.41
C LYS A 88 -22.24 -9.74 16.98
N HIS A 89 -23.37 -9.04 16.81
CA HIS A 89 -23.79 -8.51 15.52
C HIS A 89 -22.66 -7.68 14.89
N VAL A 90 -21.95 -8.24 13.92
CA VAL A 90 -20.84 -7.59 13.20
C VAL A 90 -21.31 -6.24 12.66
N LEU A 91 -22.55 -6.17 12.15
CA LEU A 91 -23.16 -4.93 11.67
C LEU A 91 -23.30 -3.86 12.77
N HIS A 92 -23.60 -4.28 14.01
CA HIS A 92 -23.67 -3.33 15.13
C HIS A 92 -22.29 -2.76 15.47
N ALA A 93 -21.24 -3.60 15.52
CA ALA A 93 -19.87 -3.14 15.73
C ALA A 93 -19.38 -2.22 14.58
N MET A 94 -19.73 -2.52 13.34
CA MET A 94 -19.48 -1.64 12.19
C MET A 94 -20.21 -0.30 12.35
N GLY A 95 -21.48 -0.32 12.76
CA GLY A 95 -22.25 0.89 13.04
C GLY A 95 -21.62 1.75 14.14
N GLN A 96 -21.07 1.14 15.18
CA GLN A 96 -20.37 1.85 16.25
C GLN A 96 -19.07 2.50 15.76
N VAL A 97 -18.27 1.78 14.96
CA VAL A 97 -17.07 2.33 14.32
C VAL A 97 -17.42 3.51 13.42
N LEU A 98 -18.44 3.38 12.59
CA LEU A 98 -18.87 4.44 11.70
C LEU A 98 -19.60 5.59 12.43
N GLY A 99 -20.14 5.35 13.61
CA GLY A 99 -20.75 6.37 14.48
C GLY A 99 -19.70 7.29 15.12
N GLU A 100 -18.49 6.82 15.37
CA GLU A 100 -17.44 7.59 16.02
C GLU A 100 -16.72 8.51 15.02
N SER A 101 -16.79 9.83 15.26
CA SER A 101 -16.22 10.83 14.35
C SER A 101 -14.73 10.63 14.08
N ASN A 102 -13.95 10.31 15.12
CA ASN A 102 -12.52 10.08 15.00
C ASN A 102 -12.19 8.89 14.07
N GLN A 103 -12.95 7.79 14.18
CA GLN A 103 -12.74 6.60 13.34
C GLN A 103 -13.14 6.87 11.89
N ARG A 104 -14.21 7.63 11.64
CA ARG A 104 -14.55 8.08 10.28
C ARG A 104 -13.46 8.93 9.66
N MET A 105 -12.89 9.88 10.42
CA MET A 105 -11.76 10.70 9.95
C MET A 105 -10.52 9.85 9.65
N ALA A 106 -10.25 8.84 10.46
CA ALA A 106 -9.16 7.91 10.22
C ALA A 106 -9.41 7.06 8.96
N LEU A 107 -10.62 6.56 8.73
CA LEU A 107 -10.97 5.84 7.50
C LEU A 107 -10.85 6.74 6.26
N LEU A 108 -11.30 8.00 6.33
CA LEU A 108 -11.14 8.97 5.25
C LEU A 108 -9.67 9.29 4.99
N LEU A 109 -8.84 9.41 6.03
CA LEU A 109 -7.40 9.57 5.90
C LEU A 109 -6.80 8.38 5.14
N SER A 110 -7.17 7.17 5.50
CA SER A 110 -6.72 5.95 4.84
C SER A 110 -7.16 5.91 3.37
N ALA A 111 -8.41 6.26 3.10
CA ALA A 111 -8.95 6.34 1.74
C ALA A 111 -8.17 7.32 0.86
N THR A 112 -7.98 8.56 1.34
CA THR A 112 -7.26 9.60 0.57
C THR A 112 -5.79 9.26 0.37
N MET A 113 -5.17 8.59 1.34
CA MET A 113 -3.79 8.12 1.25
C MET A 113 -3.62 7.06 0.14
N MET A 114 -4.52 6.07 0.08
CA MET A 114 -4.52 5.04 -0.97
C MET A 114 -4.91 5.63 -2.33
N PHE A 115 -5.93 6.49 -2.36
CA PHE A 115 -6.38 7.15 -3.56
C PHE A 115 -5.24 7.91 -4.25
N ALA A 116 -4.51 8.74 -3.50
CA ALA A 116 -3.39 9.49 -4.05
C ALA A 116 -2.28 8.61 -4.63
N ALA A 117 -1.98 7.47 -4.01
CA ALA A 117 -0.96 6.55 -4.50
C ALA A 117 -1.42 5.82 -5.77
N PHE A 118 -2.63 5.28 -5.75
CA PHE A 118 -3.13 4.42 -6.82
C PHE A 118 -3.71 5.16 -8.03
N THR A 119 -3.81 6.48 -7.96
CA THR A 119 -4.05 7.31 -9.16
C THR A 119 -2.80 7.36 -10.07
N ILE A 120 -1.60 7.12 -9.52
CA ILE A 120 -0.32 7.21 -10.27
C ILE A 120 0.29 5.82 -10.50
N ILE A 121 0.46 5.01 -9.46
CA ILE A 121 1.27 3.79 -9.49
C ILE A 121 0.90 2.82 -10.63
N PRO A 122 -0.39 2.51 -10.92
CA PRO A 122 -0.72 1.54 -11.97
C PRO A 122 -0.29 1.95 -13.37
N TYR A 123 -0.11 3.24 -13.60
CA TYR A 123 0.15 3.80 -14.93
C TYR A 123 1.62 4.11 -15.21
N ILE A 124 2.50 3.97 -14.22
CA ILE A 124 3.94 4.26 -14.37
C ILE A 124 4.54 3.46 -15.53
N THR A 125 4.37 2.15 -15.52
CA THR A 125 4.94 1.26 -16.55
C THR A 125 4.33 1.55 -17.91
N LEU A 126 3.00 1.70 -17.97
CA LEU A 126 2.29 2.02 -19.21
C LEU A 126 2.81 3.32 -19.84
N TYR A 127 2.95 4.37 -19.04
CA TYR A 127 3.45 5.66 -19.48
C TYR A 127 4.90 5.57 -19.96
N LEU A 128 5.78 4.93 -19.20
CA LEU A 128 7.20 4.85 -19.53
C LEU A 128 7.45 4.02 -20.81
N GLN A 129 6.69 2.94 -21.03
CA GLN A 129 6.82 2.11 -22.22
C GLN A 129 6.21 2.77 -23.46
N ASN A 130 4.98 3.25 -23.38
CA ASN A 130 4.26 3.79 -24.53
C ASN A 130 4.88 5.09 -25.02
N ASN A 131 5.47 5.89 -24.13
CA ASN A 131 6.18 7.11 -24.49
C ASN A 131 7.66 6.86 -24.85
N ARG A 132 8.05 5.57 -24.99
CA ARG A 132 9.42 5.17 -25.37
C ARG A 132 10.52 5.72 -24.45
N ILE A 133 10.19 5.95 -23.18
CA ILE A 133 11.14 6.40 -22.15
C ILE A 133 11.99 5.24 -21.68
N LEU A 134 11.36 4.05 -21.53
CA LEU A 134 12.04 2.80 -21.17
C LEU A 134 11.69 1.67 -22.14
N ALA A 135 12.69 0.88 -22.47
CA ALA A 135 12.51 -0.37 -23.19
C ALA A 135 11.88 -1.46 -22.27
N PRO A 136 11.13 -2.43 -22.82
CA PRO A 136 10.50 -3.48 -22.00
C PRO A 136 11.46 -4.26 -21.11
N HIS A 137 12.70 -4.48 -21.53
CA HIS A 137 13.73 -5.19 -20.76
C HIS A 137 14.33 -4.36 -19.61
N GLU A 138 14.09 -3.05 -19.60
CA GLU A 138 14.56 -2.13 -18.54
C GLU A 138 13.56 -2.00 -17.38
N ILE A 139 12.28 -2.34 -17.58
CA ILE A 139 11.23 -2.25 -16.57
C ILE A 139 11.54 -3.04 -15.29
N PRO A 140 12.12 -4.25 -15.34
CA PRO A 140 12.49 -4.96 -14.11
C PRO A 140 13.43 -4.16 -13.20
N TRP A 141 14.33 -3.37 -13.76
CA TRP A 141 15.26 -2.53 -13.01
C TRP A 141 14.56 -1.43 -12.21
N LEU A 142 13.46 -0.88 -12.75
CA LEU A 142 12.62 0.11 -12.07
C LEU A 142 12.07 -0.45 -10.75
N TYR A 143 11.47 -1.64 -10.80
CA TYR A 143 10.90 -2.29 -9.61
C TYR A 143 11.99 -2.81 -8.67
N PHE A 144 13.10 -3.30 -9.20
CA PHE A 144 14.23 -3.72 -8.39
C PHE A 144 14.81 -2.57 -7.57
N CYS A 145 15.17 -1.46 -8.21
CA CYS A 145 15.72 -0.29 -7.53
C CYS A 145 14.72 0.32 -6.54
N GLY A 146 13.46 0.46 -6.95
CA GLY A 146 12.40 0.95 -6.07
C GLY A 146 12.17 0.05 -4.87
N GLY A 147 12.17 -1.28 -5.07
CA GLY A 147 12.03 -2.26 -4.01
C GLY A 147 13.21 -2.25 -3.03
N VAL A 148 14.44 -2.18 -3.53
CA VAL A 148 15.65 -2.06 -2.68
C VAL A 148 15.56 -0.81 -1.79
N ILE A 149 15.19 0.33 -2.36
CA ILE A 149 15.02 1.56 -1.57
C ILE A 149 13.94 1.42 -0.50
N THR A 150 12.82 0.75 -0.81
CA THR A 150 11.75 0.55 0.18
C THR A 150 12.18 -0.36 1.33
N LEU A 151 13.03 -1.36 1.09
CA LEU A 151 13.59 -2.22 2.13
C LEU A 151 14.39 -1.42 3.17
N PHE A 152 15.28 -0.55 2.70
CA PHE A 152 16.13 0.24 3.58
C PHE A 152 15.40 1.42 4.22
N SER A 153 14.53 2.09 3.45
CA SER A 153 13.77 3.25 3.93
C SER A 153 12.82 2.90 5.07
N GLY A 154 12.31 1.67 5.11
CA GLY A 154 11.37 1.24 6.13
C GLY A 154 11.90 1.40 7.55
N ARG A 155 13.13 0.97 7.81
CA ARG A 155 13.78 1.11 9.13
C ARG A 155 14.07 2.57 9.46
N TRP A 156 14.55 3.34 8.50
CA TRP A 156 14.89 4.75 8.70
C TRP A 156 13.63 5.59 8.97
N VAL A 157 12.59 5.42 8.16
CA VAL A 157 11.31 6.12 8.34
C VAL A 157 10.61 5.69 9.62
N GLY A 158 10.68 4.40 9.99
CA GLY A 158 10.17 3.91 11.27
C GLY A 158 10.83 4.62 12.45
N GLY A 159 12.17 4.67 12.47
CA GLY A 159 12.91 5.39 13.50
C GLY A 159 12.63 6.90 13.53
N LEU A 160 12.42 7.52 12.37
CA LEU A 160 12.01 8.92 12.27
C LEU A 160 10.59 9.14 12.84
N THR A 161 9.69 8.19 12.57
CA THR A 161 8.31 8.21 13.08
C THR A 161 8.28 8.12 14.62
N ASP A 162 9.16 7.31 15.20
CA ASP A 162 9.26 7.19 16.66
C ASP A 162 9.86 8.45 17.31
N ARG A 163 10.80 9.13 16.62
CA ARG A 163 11.45 10.35 17.15
C ARG A 163 10.61 11.62 16.99
N LEU A 164 10.06 11.85 15.82
CA LEU A 164 9.30 13.07 15.50
C LEU A 164 7.80 12.95 15.79
N GLY A 165 7.32 11.70 16.01
CA GLY A 165 5.91 11.43 16.14
C GLY A 165 5.23 11.12 14.81
N LYS A 166 4.17 10.28 14.89
CA LYS A 166 3.47 9.69 13.75
C LYS A 166 2.86 10.74 12.83
N ARG A 167 2.18 11.73 13.41
CA ARG A 167 1.48 12.79 12.67
C ARG A 167 2.45 13.68 11.91
N GLU A 168 3.48 14.16 12.59
CA GLU A 168 4.44 15.09 11.97
C GLU A 168 5.23 14.44 10.86
N THR A 169 5.72 13.21 11.08
CA THR A 169 6.43 12.44 10.06
C THR A 169 5.53 12.18 8.85
N PHE A 170 4.26 11.81 9.07
CA PHE A 170 3.29 11.63 7.98
C PHE A 170 3.11 12.91 7.17
N GLN A 171 2.88 14.04 7.83
CA GLN A 171 2.64 15.32 7.16
C GLN A 171 3.84 15.77 6.32
N ARG A 172 5.06 15.65 6.84
CA ARG A 172 6.29 15.95 6.12
C ARG A 172 6.47 15.02 4.91
N ALA A 173 6.24 13.72 5.10
CA ALA A 173 6.34 12.73 4.04
C ALA A 173 5.32 12.98 2.90
N VAL A 174 4.09 13.37 3.25
CA VAL A 174 3.05 13.72 2.27
C VAL A 174 3.50 14.92 1.42
N LEU A 175 3.99 15.99 2.03
CA LEU A 175 4.47 17.16 1.30
C LEU A 175 5.68 16.81 0.40
N PHE A 176 6.62 16.05 0.92
CA PHE A 176 7.77 15.57 0.15
C PHE A 176 7.33 14.72 -1.05
N SER A 177 6.29 13.90 -0.92
CA SER A 177 5.82 13.00 -1.98
C SER A 177 5.27 13.72 -3.21
N ILE A 178 4.90 15.00 -3.11
CA ILE A 178 4.37 15.79 -4.24
C ILE A 178 5.44 15.95 -5.32
N ILE A 179 6.69 16.18 -4.93
CA ILE A 179 7.81 16.39 -5.87
C ILE A 179 8.00 15.18 -6.80
N PRO A 180 8.23 13.95 -6.30
CA PRO A 180 8.41 12.80 -7.18
C PRO A 180 7.12 12.39 -7.92
N MET A 181 5.92 12.73 -7.42
CA MET A 181 4.66 12.52 -8.15
C MET A 181 4.64 13.32 -9.46
N PHE A 182 4.99 14.60 -9.40
CA PHE A 182 5.09 15.43 -10.62
C PHE A 182 6.29 15.02 -11.46
N ALA A 183 7.43 14.72 -10.86
CA ALA A 183 8.62 14.33 -11.61
C ALA A 183 8.39 13.11 -12.50
N ILE A 184 7.68 12.06 -11.99
CA ILE A 184 7.41 10.86 -12.80
C ILE A 184 6.34 11.09 -13.88
N THR A 185 5.37 11.96 -13.62
CA THR A 185 4.26 12.18 -14.56
C THR A 185 4.60 13.19 -15.67
N LEU A 186 5.67 13.95 -15.49
CA LEU A 186 6.19 14.92 -16.46
C LEU A 186 7.52 14.48 -17.07
N ILE A 187 7.99 13.27 -16.77
CA ILE A 187 9.29 12.80 -17.25
C ILE A 187 9.24 12.63 -18.78
N GLU A 188 10.23 13.21 -19.45
CA GLU A 188 10.48 13.06 -20.87
C GLU A 188 11.52 11.96 -21.14
N PRO A 189 11.80 11.59 -22.40
CA PRO A 189 12.88 10.67 -22.72
C PRO A 189 14.22 11.16 -22.19
N VAL A 190 14.72 10.48 -21.16
CA VAL A 190 15.98 10.75 -20.46
C VAL A 190 16.75 9.44 -20.25
N PRO A 191 18.05 9.48 -19.96
CA PRO A 191 18.83 8.28 -19.68
C PRO A 191 18.24 7.44 -18.56
N LEU A 192 18.38 6.10 -18.65
CA LEU A 192 17.84 5.11 -17.70
C LEU A 192 18.11 5.47 -16.22
N TYR A 193 19.32 5.91 -15.89
CA TYR A 193 19.67 6.23 -14.49
C TYR A 193 18.83 7.37 -13.90
N VAL A 194 18.39 8.34 -14.74
CA VAL A 194 17.49 9.42 -14.31
C VAL A 194 16.10 8.88 -14.02
N VAL A 195 15.59 8.02 -14.91
CA VAL A 195 14.29 7.36 -14.69
C VAL A 195 14.31 6.53 -13.42
N LEU A 196 15.38 5.75 -13.20
CA LEU A 196 15.54 4.95 -11.98
C LEU A 196 15.62 5.81 -10.72
N LEU A 197 16.28 6.96 -10.78
CA LEU A 197 16.36 7.90 -9.65
C LEU A 197 14.98 8.50 -9.33
N VAL A 198 14.25 8.96 -10.34
CA VAL A 198 12.91 9.55 -10.16
C VAL A 198 11.92 8.51 -9.64
N THR A 199 11.88 7.32 -10.23
CA THR A 199 10.98 6.25 -9.80
C THR A 199 11.33 5.76 -8.39
N SER A 200 12.62 5.60 -8.09
CA SER A 200 13.08 5.22 -6.75
C SER A 200 12.72 6.27 -5.70
N SER A 201 12.82 7.55 -6.03
CA SER A 201 12.40 8.64 -5.13
C SER A 201 10.88 8.61 -4.89
N LEU A 202 10.08 8.25 -5.90
CA LEU A 202 8.64 8.05 -5.74
C LEU A 202 8.33 6.86 -4.81
N PHE A 203 8.96 5.70 -5.03
CA PHE A 203 8.77 4.52 -4.15
C PHE A 203 9.19 4.83 -2.71
N PHE A 204 10.31 5.52 -2.53
CA PHE A 204 10.72 6.02 -1.21
C PHE A 204 9.65 6.90 -0.58
N ALA A 205 9.15 7.90 -1.30
CA ALA A 205 8.16 8.85 -0.80
C ALA A 205 6.82 8.17 -0.45
N MET A 206 6.39 7.18 -1.27
CA MET A 206 5.19 6.38 -1.00
C MET A 206 5.35 5.56 0.27
N ASN A 207 6.51 4.91 0.47
CA ASN A 207 6.81 4.17 1.69
C ASN A 207 6.92 5.09 2.92
N ALA A 208 7.57 6.25 2.75
CA ALA A 208 7.77 7.24 3.81
C ALA A 208 6.46 7.82 4.36
N ARG A 209 5.40 7.90 3.55
CA ARG A 209 4.06 8.29 4.02
C ARG A 209 3.24 7.12 4.54
N MET A 210 3.46 5.90 4.01
CA MET A 210 2.69 4.72 4.38
C MET A 210 2.95 4.29 5.83
N ILE A 211 4.21 4.26 6.26
CA ILE A 211 4.62 3.80 7.59
C ILE A 211 4.00 4.65 8.71
N PRO A 212 4.23 5.98 8.77
CA PRO A 212 3.62 6.81 9.80
C PRO A 212 2.11 6.92 9.66
N GLY A 213 1.58 6.85 8.42
CA GLY A 213 0.14 6.82 8.16
C GLY A 213 -0.54 5.60 8.80
N MET A 214 -0.02 4.39 8.58
CA MET A 214 -0.54 3.17 9.19
C MET A 214 -0.38 3.19 10.72
N ALA A 215 0.73 3.72 11.23
CA ALA A 215 0.94 3.88 12.67
C ALA A 215 -0.07 4.87 13.30
N LEU A 216 -0.42 5.95 12.57
CA LEU A 216 -1.44 6.92 12.99
C LEU A 216 -2.83 6.27 13.02
N LEU A 217 -3.21 5.55 11.95
CA LEU A 217 -4.49 4.84 11.84
C LEU A 217 -4.66 3.79 12.95
N THR A 218 -3.63 3.00 13.21
CA THR A 218 -3.64 1.98 14.27
C THR A 218 -3.78 2.60 15.65
N SER A 219 -3.20 3.79 15.86
CA SER A 219 -3.30 4.53 17.13
C SER A 219 -4.63 5.27 17.30
N ALA A 220 -5.30 5.60 16.19
CA ALA A 220 -6.62 6.23 16.20
C ALA A 220 -7.75 5.22 16.42
N ALA A 221 -7.49 3.92 16.18
CA ALA A 221 -8.47 2.86 16.36
C ALA A 221 -8.83 2.69 17.84
N ASN A 222 -10.13 2.73 18.14
CA ASN A 222 -10.62 2.45 19.48
C ASN A 222 -10.24 1.01 19.89
N PRO A 223 -9.53 0.80 21.02
CA PRO A 223 -9.08 -0.52 21.44
C PRO A 223 -10.22 -1.56 21.51
N LYS A 224 -11.42 -1.14 21.89
CA LYS A 224 -12.61 -1.99 21.99
C LYS A 224 -13.08 -2.56 20.65
N PHE A 225 -12.89 -1.82 19.55
CA PHE A 225 -13.36 -2.16 18.20
C PHE A 225 -12.21 -2.23 17.17
N ARG A 226 -10.96 -2.35 17.63
CA ARG A 226 -9.78 -2.31 16.76
C ARG A 226 -9.84 -3.33 15.61
N GLY A 227 -10.29 -4.57 15.88
CA GLY A 227 -10.43 -5.60 14.85
C GLY A 227 -11.43 -5.19 13.75
N THR A 228 -12.62 -4.70 14.15
CA THR A 228 -13.66 -4.22 13.23
C THR A 228 -13.17 -3.01 12.44
N PHE A 229 -12.48 -2.06 13.10
CA PHE A 229 -11.88 -0.90 12.42
C PHE A 229 -10.84 -1.32 11.38
N MET A 230 -9.95 -2.25 11.71
CA MET A 230 -8.92 -2.73 10.77
C MET A 230 -9.53 -3.45 9.57
N SER A 231 -10.58 -4.23 9.76
CA SER A 231 -11.31 -4.88 8.67
C SER A 231 -11.99 -3.86 7.76
N LEU A 232 -12.67 -2.86 8.33
CA LEU A 232 -13.25 -1.74 7.57
C LEU A 232 -12.18 -0.93 6.84
N ASN A 233 -11.05 -0.65 7.50
CA ASN A 233 -9.93 0.04 6.89
C ASN A 233 -9.39 -0.70 5.67
N GLY A 234 -9.23 -2.02 5.74
CA GLY A 234 -8.83 -2.84 4.60
C GLY A 234 -9.82 -2.76 3.43
N ALA A 235 -11.12 -2.80 3.70
CA ALA A 235 -12.16 -2.65 2.69
C ALA A 235 -12.14 -1.24 2.05
N VAL A 236 -12.02 -0.20 2.87
CA VAL A 236 -11.91 1.20 2.41
C VAL A 236 -10.66 1.41 1.56
N GLN A 237 -9.52 0.85 1.96
CA GLN A 237 -8.30 0.90 1.17
C GLN A 237 -8.49 0.26 -0.20
N SER A 238 -9.00 -0.97 -0.25
CA SER A 238 -9.21 -1.71 -1.50
C SER A 238 -10.18 -0.98 -2.43
N PHE A 239 -11.28 -0.45 -1.88
CA PHE A 239 -12.24 0.35 -2.64
C PHE A 239 -11.59 1.62 -3.20
N SER A 240 -10.85 2.36 -2.36
CA SER A 240 -10.16 3.59 -2.77
C SER A 240 -9.11 3.34 -3.85
N MET A 241 -8.37 2.23 -3.77
CA MET A 241 -7.42 1.82 -4.80
C MET A 241 -8.12 1.57 -6.15
N GLY A 242 -9.25 0.87 -6.14
CA GLY A 242 -10.05 0.62 -7.35
C GLY A 242 -10.58 1.92 -7.98
N VAL A 243 -11.18 2.79 -7.16
CA VAL A 243 -11.69 4.10 -7.63
C VAL A 243 -10.55 4.97 -8.14
N ALA A 244 -9.40 4.99 -7.45
CA ALA A 244 -8.22 5.75 -7.87
C ALA A 244 -7.68 5.28 -9.22
N ALA A 245 -7.56 3.97 -9.42
CA ALA A 245 -7.15 3.41 -10.70
C ALA A 245 -8.17 3.74 -11.80
N TRP A 246 -9.46 3.64 -11.53
CA TRP A 246 -10.49 4.01 -12.50
C TRP A 246 -10.41 5.50 -12.88
N VAL A 247 -10.31 6.40 -11.90
CA VAL A 247 -10.14 7.85 -12.14
C VAL A 247 -8.86 8.13 -12.93
N GLY A 248 -7.74 7.51 -12.56
CA GLY A 248 -6.49 7.65 -13.31
C GLY A 248 -6.64 7.22 -14.77
N GLY A 249 -7.34 6.11 -15.04
CA GLY A 249 -7.61 5.65 -16.39
C GLY A 249 -8.49 6.59 -17.21
N LEU A 250 -9.42 7.29 -16.58
CA LEU A 250 -10.25 8.31 -17.26
C LEU A 250 -9.48 9.58 -17.62
N LEU A 251 -8.45 9.91 -16.83
CA LEU A 251 -7.63 11.10 -17.07
C LEU A 251 -6.59 10.89 -18.18
N LEU A 252 -6.15 9.66 -18.38
CA LEU A 252 -5.19 9.30 -19.40
C LEU A 252 -5.83 9.29 -20.78
N GLN A 253 -5.14 9.82 -21.77
CA GLN A 253 -5.54 9.73 -23.16
C GLN A 253 -4.46 8.99 -23.95
N SER A 254 -4.88 8.11 -24.84
CA SER A 254 -3.98 7.42 -25.77
C SER A 254 -4.13 8.05 -27.17
N GLU A 255 -3.05 8.54 -27.69
CA GLU A 255 -3.00 9.05 -29.07
C GLU A 255 -2.99 7.91 -30.09
N PRO A 256 -3.34 8.16 -31.38
CA PRO A 256 -3.21 7.17 -32.44
C PRO A 256 -1.78 6.62 -32.59
N SER A 257 -0.76 7.37 -32.17
CA SER A 257 0.65 6.98 -32.09
C SER A 257 0.94 5.91 -31.04
N GLY A 258 -0.02 5.63 -30.13
CA GLY A 258 0.12 4.80 -28.95
C GLY A 258 0.71 5.52 -27.74
N GLN A 259 1.10 6.79 -27.87
CA GLN A 259 1.60 7.58 -26.74
C GLN A 259 0.48 7.89 -25.74
N VAL A 260 0.87 7.91 -24.46
CA VAL A 260 -0.02 8.24 -23.35
C VAL A 260 0.20 9.70 -22.97
N THR A 261 -0.86 10.49 -23.06
CA THR A 261 -0.85 11.92 -22.72
C THR A 261 -1.67 12.19 -21.46
N HIS A 262 -1.58 13.40 -20.90
CA HIS A 262 -2.33 13.88 -19.75
C HIS A 262 -2.00 13.17 -18.43
N TYR A 263 -0.92 12.39 -18.33
CA TYR A 263 -0.55 11.71 -17.10
C TYR A 263 -0.27 12.68 -15.93
N TRP A 264 0.13 13.92 -16.22
CA TRP A 264 0.30 14.97 -15.22
C TRP A 264 -1.00 15.32 -14.47
N LEU A 265 -2.19 15.09 -15.06
CA LEU A 265 -3.47 15.27 -14.39
C LEU A 265 -3.61 14.30 -13.21
N CYS A 266 -3.08 13.08 -13.36
CA CYS A 266 -3.03 12.12 -12.25
C CYS A 266 -2.20 12.66 -11.07
N ALA A 267 -1.09 13.38 -11.34
CA ALA A 267 -0.31 14.02 -10.27
C ALA A 267 -1.07 15.17 -9.61
N VAL A 268 -1.84 15.95 -10.35
CA VAL A 268 -2.69 17.03 -9.80
C VAL A 268 -3.74 16.43 -8.87
N VAL A 269 -4.48 15.42 -9.33
CA VAL A 269 -5.52 14.74 -8.54
C VAL A 269 -4.92 14.07 -7.30
N ALA A 270 -3.79 13.37 -7.46
CA ALA A 270 -3.06 12.76 -6.34
C ALA A 270 -2.56 13.79 -5.32
N THR A 271 -2.15 14.98 -5.79
CA THR A 271 -1.73 16.09 -4.93
C THR A 271 -2.92 16.65 -4.15
N CYS A 272 -4.07 16.87 -4.78
CA CYS A 272 -5.30 17.29 -4.09
C CYS A 272 -5.69 16.28 -3.00
N ALA A 273 -5.66 14.98 -3.31
CA ALA A 273 -5.91 13.93 -2.31
C ALA A 273 -4.85 13.91 -1.20
N SER A 274 -3.58 14.18 -1.53
CA SER A 274 -2.49 14.26 -0.55
C SER A 274 -2.63 15.46 0.38
N VAL A 275 -3.03 16.62 -0.14
CA VAL A 275 -3.35 17.81 0.67
C VAL A 275 -4.53 17.54 1.60
N LEU A 276 -5.55 16.85 1.10
CA LEU A 276 -6.68 16.43 1.94
C LEU A 276 -6.23 15.46 3.04
N ALA A 277 -5.39 14.47 2.71
CA ALA A 277 -4.81 13.55 3.69
C ALA A 277 -3.98 14.30 4.75
N HIS A 278 -3.18 15.31 4.35
CA HIS A 278 -2.44 16.16 5.27
C HIS A 278 -3.37 16.89 6.26
N GLN A 279 -4.50 17.43 5.78
CA GLN A 279 -5.49 18.12 6.65
C GLN A 279 -6.22 17.14 7.57
N LEU A 280 -6.61 15.96 7.05
CA LEU A 280 -7.26 14.93 7.85
C LEU A 280 -6.36 14.43 8.98
N ALA A 281 -5.06 14.27 8.72
CA ALA A 281 -4.09 13.85 9.73
C ALA A 281 -4.01 14.81 10.93
N LYS A 282 -4.31 16.11 10.75
CA LYS A 282 -4.39 17.07 11.85
C LYS A 282 -5.59 16.81 12.77
N ARG A 283 -6.69 16.31 12.20
CA ARG A 283 -7.97 16.11 12.91
C ARG A 283 -8.09 14.75 13.57
N VAL A 284 -7.31 13.76 13.13
CA VAL A 284 -7.33 12.40 13.70
C VAL A 284 -6.69 12.43 15.09
N SER A 285 -7.45 12.05 16.11
CA SER A 285 -6.97 11.92 17.49
C SER A 285 -6.41 10.52 17.72
N MET A 286 -5.27 10.44 18.39
CA MET A 286 -4.68 9.16 18.80
C MET A 286 -5.23 8.80 20.18
N HIS A 287 -5.69 7.55 20.37
CA HIS A 287 -5.96 7.00 21.69
C HIS A 287 -4.60 6.72 22.34
N GLU A 288 -4.13 7.66 23.16
CA GLU A 288 -2.99 7.41 24.03
C GLU A 288 -3.37 6.33 25.04
N ARG A 289 -2.43 5.44 25.33
CA ARG A 289 -2.60 4.48 26.42
C ARG A 289 -2.70 5.29 27.73
N GLN A 290 -3.89 5.33 28.32
CA GLN A 290 -4.01 5.56 29.76
C GLN A 290 -3.51 4.32 30.50
#